data_2300e744d99b2e6fdda02bc5671486fc
#
_entry.id   2300e744d99b2e6fdda02bc5671486fc
#
_cell.length_a   1.000
_cell.length_b   1.000
_cell.length_c   1.000
_cell.angle_alpha   90.00
_cell.angle_beta   90.00
_cell.angle_gamma   90.00
#
_symmetry.space_group_name_H-M   'P 1'
#
loop_
_entity.id
_entity.type
_entity.pdbx_description
1 polymer ?
#
loop_
_entity_poly.entity_id
_entity_poly.type
_entity_poly.pdbx_seq_one_letter_code
_entity_poly.pdbx_strand_id
1 'polypeptide(L)'
;MSNITHVYFDGLGIDFNLPSVAFSVFGYDIHWYGIIIAFGFALAVLYGGRKAYKWKMSLDGMTDVLIWGTLLGIICARLYYVAFEWDYYSQHLNEIPAIWNGGIAIYGGIIGALIGAVIGCKIGKINFLNLLDLGSLGLLIGQGIGRWGNFFNQEAFGTNTDTALFRMWSPKIHDTLESSAALLAQKGITVDPNTAVHPTFLYESVWCLLSFLVLHIVVTYFRKFKGEIFMLYGVLYGAERMVVEGMRTDSLYIGSTTIRVSQLLSAIIVVVALVFFIYFMTKYKKGKLPKALQLDDLDALEEANKKAKAEQKAELEEKKRQKALKKQEKKDKRNKQ
;
A
#
# COMPACT_ATOMS: atom_id res chain seq x y z
N MET A 1 29.67 -11.84 -11.57
CA MET A 1 29.39 -13.05 -10.75
C MET A 1 27.88 -13.16 -10.66
N SER A 2 27.29 -14.31 -11.03
CA SER A 2 25.83 -14.51 -10.99
C SER A 2 25.37 -14.41 -9.55
N ASN A 3 24.59 -13.38 -9.21
CA ASN A 3 23.95 -13.21 -7.89
C ASN A 3 22.81 -14.24 -7.72
N ILE A 4 23.11 -15.52 -7.91
CA ILE A 4 22.18 -16.61 -7.68
C ILE A 4 22.38 -17.10 -6.26
N THR A 5 21.31 -17.05 -5.48
CA THR A 5 21.32 -17.58 -4.11
C THR A 5 20.39 -18.79 -4.04
N HIS A 6 20.89 -19.87 -3.45
CA HIS A 6 20.10 -21.06 -3.19
C HIS A 6 19.20 -20.82 -1.97
N VAL A 7 17.93 -21.19 -2.07
CA VAL A 7 16.96 -21.17 -0.97
C VAL A 7 16.39 -22.57 -0.82
N TYR A 8 16.55 -23.15 0.35
CA TYR A 8 16.09 -24.48 0.70
C TYR A 8 14.82 -24.40 1.55
N PHE A 9 13.82 -25.22 1.20
CA PHE A 9 12.67 -25.49 2.03
C PHE A 9 12.79 -26.90 2.59
N ASP A 10 13.52 -27.03 3.69
CA ASP A 10 13.89 -28.34 4.29
C ASP A 10 12.70 -29.24 4.59
N GLY A 11 11.57 -28.65 5.03
CA GLY A 11 10.36 -29.42 5.33
C GLY A 11 9.68 -30.04 4.11
N LEU A 12 9.95 -29.50 2.91
CA LEU A 12 9.38 -29.97 1.63
C LEU A 12 10.41 -30.71 0.77
N GLY A 13 11.70 -30.62 1.10
CA GLY A 13 12.77 -31.16 0.27
C GLY A 13 12.90 -30.47 -1.08
N ILE A 14 12.58 -29.16 -1.16
CA ILE A 14 12.62 -28.38 -2.40
C ILE A 14 13.69 -27.32 -2.26
N ASP A 15 14.45 -27.10 -3.34
CA ASP A 15 15.41 -26.00 -3.46
C ASP A 15 15.10 -25.11 -4.66
N PHE A 16 15.42 -23.83 -4.54
CA PHE A 16 15.27 -22.84 -5.59
C PHE A 16 16.57 -22.06 -5.79
N ASN A 17 16.90 -21.83 -7.05
CA ASN A 17 17.96 -20.91 -7.45
C ASN A 17 17.32 -19.55 -7.73
N LEU A 18 17.49 -18.58 -6.84
CA LEU A 18 16.87 -17.26 -6.96
C LEU A 18 17.92 -16.22 -7.39
N PRO A 19 17.85 -15.72 -8.64
CA PRO A 19 18.59 -14.54 -9.01
C PRO A 19 17.94 -13.30 -8.38
N SER A 20 18.71 -12.44 -7.72
CA SER A 20 18.20 -11.16 -7.22
C SER A 20 17.92 -10.16 -8.37
N VAL A 21 18.74 -10.23 -9.43
CA VAL A 21 18.60 -9.44 -10.66
C VAL A 21 17.76 -10.21 -11.67
N ALA A 22 16.71 -9.60 -12.17
CA ALA A 22 15.86 -10.18 -13.20
C ALA A 22 16.52 -10.04 -14.59
N PHE A 23 16.96 -8.83 -14.92
CA PHE A 23 17.67 -8.48 -16.16
C PHE A 23 18.34 -7.12 -15.99
N SER A 24 19.28 -6.79 -16.92
CA SER A 24 19.96 -5.50 -16.94
C SER A 24 19.60 -4.73 -18.21
N VAL A 25 19.30 -3.42 -18.06
CA VAL A 25 18.97 -2.52 -19.18
C VAL A 25 19.89 -1.31 -19.12
N PHE A 26 20.62 -1.05 -20.19
CA PHE A 26 21.57 0.07 -20.30
C PHE A 26 22.59 0.13 -19.15
N GLY A 27 22.99 -1.04 -18.61
CA GLY A 27 23.95 -1.14 -17.49
C GLY A 27 23.33 -0.99 -16.08
N TYR A 28 22.01 -0.82 -15.98
CA TYR A 28 21.28 -0.79 -14.71
C TYR A 28 20.61 -2.13 -14.45
N ASP A 29 20.80 -2.68 -13.27
CA ASP A 29 20.21 -3.94 -12.86
C ASP A 29 18.77 -3.74 -12.38
N ILE A 30 17.85 -4.47 -13.00
CA ILE A 30 16.43 -4.51 -12.60
C ILE A 30 16.24 -5.72 -11.68
N HIS A 31 15.87 -5.45 -10.44
CA HIS A 31 15.67 -6.46 -9.41
C HIS A 31 14.25 -7.02 -9.43
N TRP A 32 14.10 -8.32 -9.16
CA TRP A 32 12.79 -8.97 -9.03
C TRP A 32 11.89 -8.29 -8.00
N TYR A 33 12.44 -7.78 -6.92
CA TYR A 33 11.69 -7.02 -5.91
C TYR A 33 10.89 -5.87 -6.53
N GLY A 34 11.53 -5.06 -7.37
CA GLY A 34 10.87 -3.93 -8.03
C GLY A 34 9.75 -4.37 -8.99
N ILE A 35 9.99 -5.44 -9.76
CA ILE A 35 9.00 -6.00 -10.69
C ILE A 35 7.77 -6.52 -9.93
N ILE A 36 7.97 -7.26 -8.84
CA ILE A 36 6.89 -7.81 -8.02
C ILE A 36 6.05 -6.70 -7.39
N ILE A 37 6.69 -5.67 -6.85
CA ILE A 37 5.98 -4.49 -6.29
C ILE A 37 5.17 -3.77 -7.37
N ALA A 38 5.78 -3.52 -8.55
CA ALA A 38 5.10 -2.86 -9.67
C ALA A 38 3.90 -3.69 -10.16
N PHE A 39 4.05 -5.02 -10.24
CA PHE A 39 2.97 -5.92 -10.62
C PHE A 39 1.83 -5.92 -9.59
N GLY A 40 2.15 -6.02 -8.29
CA GLY A 40 1.17 -5.93 -7.21
C GLY A 40 0.41 -4.60 -7.23
N PHE A 41 1.13 -3.49 -7.44
CA PHE A 41 0.53 -2.17 -7.58
C PHE A 41 -0.39 -2.08 -8.80
N ALA A 42 0.03 -2.57 -9.97
CA ALA A 42 -0.80 -2.59 -11.17
C ALA A 42 -2.09 -3.38 -10.97
N LEU A 43 -2.03 -4.57 -10.34
CA LEU A 43 -3.21 -5.36 -10.02
C LEU A 43 -4.14 -4.65 -9.02
N ALA A 44 -3.59 -3.99 -8.00
CA ALA A 44 -4.37 -3.20 -7.06
C ALA A 44 -5.11 -2.05 -7.75
N VAL A 45 -4.44 -1.33 -8.65
CA VAL A 45 -5.04 -0.24 -9.45
C VAL A 45 -6.11 -0.77 -10.40
N LEU A 46 -5.86 -1.87 -11.10
CA LEU A 46 -6.84 -2.50 -12.00
C LEU A 46 -8.09 -2.97 -11.25
N TYR A 47 -7.91 -3.62 -10.09
CA TYR A 47 -9.02 -4.01 -9.23
C TYR A 47 -9.79 -2.79 -8.73
N GLY A 48 -9.07 -1.80 -8.20
CA GLY A 48 -9.62 -0.55 -7.70
C GLY A 48 -10.43 0.19 -8.77
N GLY A 49 -9.90 0.33 -9.98
CA GLY A 49 -10.58 0.98 -11.11
C GLY A 49 -11.87 0.26 -11.50
N ARG A 50 -11.86 -1.09 -11.58
CA ARG A 50 -13.07 -1.86 -11.85
C ARG A 50 -14.13 -1.71 -10.77
N LYS A 51 -13.73 -1.69 -9.49
CA LYS A 51 -14.65 -1.54 -8.37
C LYS A 51 -15.18 -0.11 -8.27
N ALA A 52 -14.33 0.90 -8.48
CA ALA A 52 -14.71 2.31 -8.55
C ALA A 52 -15.76 2.55 -9.63
N TYR A 53 -15.58 1.97 -10.82
CA TYR A 53 -16.57 2.02 -11.89
C TYR A 53 -17.93 1.45 -11.46
N LYS A 54 -17.94 0.28 -10.79
CA LYS A 54 -19.18 -0.32 -10.25
C LYS A 54 -19.84 0.55 -9.19
N TRP A 55 -19.07 1.31 -8.43
CA TRP A 55 -19.57 2.24 -7.41
C TRP A 55 -19.89 3.62 -7.97
N LYS A 56 -19.88 3.80 -9.30
CA LYS A 56 -20.14 5.06 -10.01
C LYS A 56 -19.21 6.20 -9.54
N MET A 57 -18.03 5.87 -9.03
CA MET A 57 -17.00 6.85 -8.69
C MET A 57 -16.35 7.40 -9.96
N SER A 58 -15.93 8.67 -9.93
CA SER A 58 -15.20 9.29 -11.04
C SER A 58 -13.84 8.63 -11.23
N LEU A 59 -13.57 8.07 -12.42
CA LEU A 59 -12.25 7.52 -12.73
C LEU A 59 -11.19 8.62 -12.83
N ASP A 60 -11.54 9.79 -13.35
CA ASP A 60 -10.65 10.95 -13.37
C ASP A 60 -10.27 11.37 -11.94
N GLY A 61 -11.27 11.43 -11.04
CA GLY A 61 -11.01 11.70 -9.63
C GLY A 61 -10.17 10.61 -8.95
N MET A 62 -10.30 9.35 -9.33
CA MET A 62 -9.40 8.28 -8.86
C MET A 62 -7.97 8.48 -9.35
N THR A 63 -7.80 9.00 -10.57
CA THR A 63 -6.48 9.37 -11.10
C THR A 63 -5.87 10.52 -10.31
N ASP A 64 -6.65 11.54 -9.95
CA ASP A 64 -6.21 12.63 -9.06
C ASP A 64 -5.70 12.09 -7.71
N VAL A 65 -6.45 11.15 -7.12
CA VAL A 65 -6.03 10.50 -5.86
C VAL A 65 -4.70 9.75 -6.02
N LEU A 66 -4.53 9.01 -7.11
CA LEU A 66 -3.28 8.29 -7.38
C LEU A 66 -2.11 9.24 -7.58
N ILE A 67 -2.30 10.31 -8.36
CA ILE A 67 -1.25 11.31 -8.63
C ILE A 67 -0.83 12.00 -7.31
N TRP A 68 -1.77 12.58 -6.59
CA TRP A 68 -1.47 13.30 -5.35
C TRP A 68 -0.96 12.38 -4.25
N GLY A 69 -1.54 11.17 -4.12
CA GLY A 69 -1.10 10.18 -3.15
C GLY A 69 0.32 9.70 -3.40
N THR A 70 0.68 9.42 -4.65
CA THR A 70 2.05 8.99 -5.02
C THR A 70 3.04 10.13 -4.86
N LEU A 71 2.73 11.31 -5.40
CA LEU A 71 3.63 12.47 -5.37
C LEU A 71 3.98 12.87 -3.93
N LEU A 72 2.94 13.09 -3.10
CA LEU A 72 3.16 13.48 -1.72
C LEU A 72 3.71 12.33 -0.88
N GLY A 73 3.38 11.08 -1.20
CA GLY A 73 3.99 9.91 -0.59
C GLY A 73 5.50 9.89 -0.75
N ILE A 74 6.01 10.09 -1.97
CA ILE A 74 7.45 10.13 -2.25
C ILE A 74 8.12 11.33 -1.56
N ILE A 75 7.54 12.53 -1.69
CA ILE A 75 8.09 13.75 -1.09
C ILE A 75 8.17 13.61 0.44
N CYS A 76 7.09 13.21 1.09
CA CYS A 76 7.05 13.07 2.54
C CYS A 76 7.93 11.93 3.04
N ALA A 77 8.06 10.82 2.28
CA ALA A 77 8.98 9.74 2.62
C ALA A 77 10.43 10.24 2.70
N ARG A 78 10.82 11.08 1.74
CA ARG A 78 12.15 11.70 1.71
C ARG A 78 12.33 12.73 2.83
N LEU A 79 11.38 13.65 2.99
CA LEU A 79 11.45 14.68 4.03
C LEU A 79 11.50 14.08 5.43
N TYR A 80 10.73 13.01 5.68
CA TYR A 80 10.77 12.30 6.95
C TYR A 80 12.15 11.70 7.21
N TYR A 81 12.73 11.02 6.23
CA TYR A 81 14.08 10.45 6.35
C TYR A 81 15.13 11.53 6.63
N VAL A 82 15.12 12.60 5.83
CA VAL A 82 16.05 13.74 6.00
C VAL A 82 15.92 14.39 7.38
N ALA A 83 14.70 14.51 7.91
CA ALA A 83 14.47 15.07 9.24
C ALA A 83 15.07 14.23 10.37
N PHE A 84 15.07 12.89 10.23
CA PHE A 84 15.66 11.98 11.22
C PHE A 84 17.17 11.81 11.07
N GLU A 85 17.73 12.11 9.89
CA GLU A 85 19.16 12.08 9.59
C GLU A 85 19.71 13.52 9.45
N TRP A 86 19.12 14.48 10.18
CA TRP A 86 19.43 15.91 10.02
C TRP A 86 20.90 16.26 10.28
N ASP A 87 21.56 15.55 11.19
CA ASP A 87 22.99 15.76 11.49
C ASP A 87 23.86 15.58 10.24
N TYR A 88 23.52 14.65 9.38
CA TYR A 88 24.18 14.45 8.08
C TYR A 88 23.71 15.48 7.05
N TYR A 89 22.39 15.61 6.84
CA TYR A 89 21.85 16.44 5.77
C TYR A 89 22.02 17.94 5.98
N SER A 90 22.17 18.40 7.22
CA SER A 90 22.51 19.80 7.50
C SER A 90 23.86 20.24 6.88
N GLN A 91 24.76 19.29 6.66
CA GLN A 91 26.07 19.50 6.02
C GLN A 91 26.09 19.15 4.53
N HIS A 92 25.05 18.44 4.03
CA HIS A 92 24.95 17.94 2.66
C HIS A 92 23.60 18.30 2.02
N LEU A 93 23.21 19.57 2.04
CA LEU A 93 21.90 20.05 1.58
C LEU A 93 21.60 19.71 0.10
N ASN A 94 22.63 19.63 -0.73
CA ASN A 94 22.53 19.25 -2.14
C ASN A 94 22.08 17.79 -2.35
N GLU A 95 22.21 16.93 -1.34
CA GLU A 95 21.80 15.52 -1.42
C GLU A 95 20.34 15.31 -0.99
N ILE A 96 19.69 16.33 -0.39
CA ILE A 96 18.28 16.22 0.03
C ILE A 96 17.34 15.74 -1.12
N PRO A 97 17.42 16.26 -2.36
CA PRO A 97 16.56 15.80 -3.44
C PRO A 97 17.00 14.47 -4.09
N ALA A 98 18.17 13.93 -3.72
CA ALA A 98 18.76 12.75 -4.37
C ALA A 98 18.10 11.42 -3.89
N ILE A 99 16.82 11.22 -4.22
CA ILE A 99 16.05 10.01 -3.84
C ILE A 99 16.59 8.72 -4.50
N TRP A 100 17.32 8.83 -5.60
CA TRP A 100 17.92 7.69 -6.33
C TRP A 100 19.08 7.04 -5.56
N ASN A 101 19.65 7.73 -4.56
CA ASN A 101 20.67 7.18 -3.65
C ASN A 101 20.06 6.43 -2.45
N GLY A 102 18.73 6.24 -2.45
CA GLY A 102 18.02 5.68 -1.30
C GLY A 102 17.64 6.74 -0.25
N GLY A 103 17.45 6.33 1.00
CA GLY A 103 17.09 7.24 2.09
C GLY A 103 15.65 7.76 2.01
N ILE A 104 14.70 6.83 2.06
CA ILE A 104 13.25 7.08 2.15
C ILE A 104 12.68 6.34 3.35
N ALA A 105 11.76 6.97 4.09
CA ALA A 105 11.14 6.40 5.27
C ALA A 105 9.68 6.03 5.02
N ILE A 106 9.30 4.81 5.34
CA ILE A 106 7.96 4.28 5.09
C ILE A 106 6.87 5.07 5.82
N TYR A 107 7.13 5.52 7.04
CA TYR A 107 6.17 6.33 7.80
C TYR A 107 5.88 7.67 7.14
N GLY A 108 6.91 8.35 6.62
CA GLY A 108 6.74 9.56 5.83
C GLY A 108 5.92 9.30 4.57
N GLY A 109 6.16 8.16 3.90
CA GLY A 109 5.40 7.74 2.73
C GLY A 109 3.91 7.53 3.03
N ILE A 110 3.56 6.87 4.13
CA ILE A 110 2.18 6.66 4.57
C ILE A 110 1.49 7.99 4.87
N ILE A 111 2.15 8.87 5.63
CA ILE A 111 1.61 10.20 5.98
C ILE A 111 1.36 11.01 4.70
N GLY A 112 2.34 11.08 3.81
CA GLY A 112 2.23 11.80 2.54
C GLY A 112 1.15 11.24 1.63
N ALA A 113 1.04 9.91 1.51
CA ALA A 113 0.01 9.26 0.73
C ALA A 113 -1.41 9.55 1.28
N LEU A 114 -1.59 9.57 2.60
CA LEU A 114 -2.87 9.93 3.23
C LEU A 114 -3.23 11.41 2.98
N ILE A 115 -2.28 12.32 3.12
CA ILE A 115 -2.48 13.76 2.81
C ILE A 115 -2.86 13.90 1.34
N GLY A 116 -2.12 13.26 0.44
CA GLY A 116 -2.37 13.26 -1.00
C GLY A 116 -3.74 12.66 -1.36
N ALA A 117 -4.13 11.58 -0.69
CA ALA A 117 -5.44 10.97 -0.87
C ALA A 117 -6.58 11.93 -0.46
N VAL A 118 -6.44 12.66 0.66
CA VAL A 118 -7.43 13.67 1.08
C VAL A 118 -7.51 14.81 0.07
N ILE A 119 -6.38 15.30 -0.43
CA ILE A 119 -6.32 16.36 -1.45
C ILE A 119 -6.95 15.86 -2.76
N GLY A 120 -6.53 14.69 -3.25
CA GLY A 120 -7.06 14.08 -4.46
C GLY A 120 -8.57 13.82 -4.38
N CYS A 121 -9.08 13.38 -3.21
CA CYS A 121 -10.51 13.21 -2.98
C CYS A 121 -11.28 14.53 -3.08
N LYS A 122 -10.72 15.64 -2.55
CA LYS A 122 -11.34 16.96 -2.65
C LYS A 122 -11.38 17.46 -4.10
N ILE A 123 -10.28 17.34 -4.83
CA ILE A 123 -10.17 17.74 -6.24
C ILE A 123 -11.09 16.88 -7.11
N GLY A 124 -10.97 15.55 -7.00
CA GLY A 124 -11.72 14.57 -7.79
C GLY A 124 -13.18 14.38 -7.33
N LYS A 125 -13.63 15.10 -6.27
CA LYS A 125 -14.97 14.96 -5.67
C LYS A 125 -15.33 13.52 -5.29
N ILE A 126 -14.35 12.78 -4.76
CA ILE A 126 -14.51 11.40 -4.30
C ILE A 126 -14.80 11.36 -2.81
N ASN A 127 -15.74 10.50 -2.41
CA ASN A 127 -15.97 10.24 -1.00
C ASN A 127 -14.77 9.50 -0.38
N PHE A 128 -14.13 10.10 0.62
CA PHE A 128 -12.93 9.59 1.25
C PHE A 128 -13.14 8.22 1.93
N LEU A 129 -14.30 7.96 2.52
CA LEU A 129 -14.59 6.67 3.16
C LEU A 129 -14.74 5.54 2.12
N ASN A 130 -15.35 5.85 0.96
CA ASN A 130 -15.39 4.90 -0.15
C ASN A 130 -13.97 4.62 -0.69
N LEU A 131 -13.12 5.65 -0.76
CA LEU A 131 -11.73 5.47 -1.14
C LEU A 131 -10.98 4.58 -0.13
N LEU A 132 -11.16 4.78 1.17
CA LEU A 132 -10.54 3.95 2.22
C LEU A 132 -10.96 2.48 2.09
N ASP A 133 -12.26 2.22 1.88
CA ASP A 133 -12.76 0.85 1.67
C ASP A 133 -12.13 0.19 0.43
N LEU A 134 -12.06 0.94 -0.66
CA LEU A 134 -11.47 0.46 -1.91
C LEU A 134 -9.96 0.29 -1.79
N GLY A 135 -9.28 1.26 -1.17
CA GLY A 135 -7.85 1.25 -0.93
C GLY A 135 -7.41 0.08 -0.06
N SER A 136 -8.21 -0.29 0.95
CA SER A 136 -7.94 -1.45 1.80
C SER A 136 -7.83 -2.76 1.01
N LEU A 137 -8.71 -2.96 0.03
CA LEU A 137 -8.64 -4.12 -0.85
C LEU A 137 -7.42 -4.08 -1.77
N GLY A 138 -7.09 -2.88 -2.28
CA GLY A 138 -5.87 -2.68 -3.07
C GLY A 138 -4.60 -2.92 -2.25
N LEU A 139 -4.56 -2.46 -0.99
CA LEU A 139 -3.46 -2.72 -0.07
C LEU A 139 -3.24 -4.21 0.18
N LEU A 140 -4.31 -4.99 0.41
CA LEU A 140 -4.20 -6.44 0.62
C LEU A 140 -3.63 -7.16 -0.61
N ILE A 141 -4.01 -6.74 -1.82
CA ILE A 141 -3.42 -7.27 -3.07
C ILE A 141 -1.93 -6.92 -3.12
N GLY A 142 -1.60 -5.64 -2.95
CA GLY A 142 -0.22 -5.15 -3.02
C GLY A 142 0.68 -5.76 -1.94
N GLN A 143 0.19 -5.88 -0.71
CA GLN A 143 0.91 -6.52 0.41
C GLN A 143 1.10 -8.01 0.14
N GLY A 144 0.04 -8.76 -0.20
CA GLY A 144 0.14 -10.19 -0.45
C GLY A 144 1.13 -10.54 -1.57
N ILE A 145 1.13 -9.77 -2.66
CA ILE A 145 2.07 -9.96 -3.77
C ILE A 145 3.46 -9.44 -3.39
N GLY A 146 3.54 -8.28 -2.75
CA GLY A 146 4.80 -7.63 -2.38
C GLY A 146 5.68 -8.48 -1.45
N ARG A 147 5.08 -9.34 -0.62
CA ARG A 147 5.83 -10.27 0.25
C ARG A 147 6.71 -11.26 -0.53
N TRP A 148 6.37 -11.58 -1.76
CA TRP A 148 7.25 -12.37 -2.63
C TRP A 148 8.54 -11.63 -3.00
N GLY A 149 8.52 -10.29 -2.98
CA GLY A 149 9.74 -9.49 -3.10
C GLY A 149 10.72 -9.76 -1.94
N ASN A 150 10.22 -9.88 -0.70
CA ASN A 150 11.05 -10.24 0.45
C ASN A 150 11.65 -11.65 0.28
N PHE A 151 10.92 -12.59 -0.32
CA PHE A 151 11.45 -13.92 -0.65
C PHE A 151 12.64 -13.86 -1.62
N PHE A 152 12.52 -13.10 -2.71
CA PHE A 152 13.64 -12.91 -3.64
C PHE A 152 14.82 -12.19 -2.99
N ASN A 153 14.57 -11.27 -2.09
CA ASN A 153 15.60 -10.60 -1.31
C ASN A 153 16.08 -11.41 -0.11
N GLN A 154 15.40 -12.51 0.26
CA GLN A 154 15.67 -13.32 1.45
C GLN A 154 15.82 -12.45 2.72
N GLU A 155 14.84 -11.59 2.92
CA GLU A 155 14.75 -10.66 4.05
C GLU A 155 13.41 -10.81 4.77
N ALA A 156 13.28 -10.15 5.93
CA ALA A 156 12.04 -10.15 6.71
C ALA A 156 11.58 -11.57 7.11
N PHE A 157 12.49 -12.48 7.37
CA PHE A 157 12.22 -13.82 7.87
C PHE A 157 12.03 -13.84 9.40
N GLY A 158 11.50 -14.95 9.91
CA GLY A 158 11.27 -15.12 11.36
C GLY A 158 12.45 -15.77 12.09
N THR A 159 12.23 -16.10 13.35
CA THR A 159 13.17 -16.87 14.17
C THR A 159 13.34 -18.31 13.67
N ASN A 160 14.31 -19.02 14.22
CA ASN A 160 14.55 -20.42 13.87
C ASN A 160 13.34 -21.32 14.16
N THR A 161 13.17 -22.33 13.34
CA THR A 161 12.16 -23.38 13.51
C THR A 161 12.61 -24.69 12.86
N ASP A 162 12.32 -25.79 13.52
CA ASP A 162 12.51 -27.16 13.03
C ASP A 162 11.17 -27.84 12.68
N THR A 163 10.05 -27.26 13.11
CA THR A 163 8.72 -27.85 12.99
C THR A 163 7.87 -27.31 11.84
N ALA A 164 8.15 -26.08 11.35
CA ALA A 164 7.37 -25.49 10.28
C ALA A 164 7.56 -26.22 8.95
N LEU A 165 6.46 -26.62 8.30
CA LEU A 165 6.47 -27.33 7.02
C LEU A 165 7.24 -26.56 5.92
N PHE A 166 7.03 -25.24 5.86
CA PHE A 166 7.66 -24.35 4.87
C PHE A 166 8.90 -23.65 5.41
N ARG A 167 9.56 -24.23 6.47
CA ARG A 167 10.81 -23.63 6.99
C ARG A 167 11.85 -23.50 5.90
N MET A 168 12.52 -22.34 5.86
CA MET A 168 13.47 -22.02 4.81
C MET A 168 14.86 -21.72 5.37
N TRP A 169 15.88 -22.02 4.57
CA TRP A 169 17.27 -21.70 4.83
C TRP A 169 17.97 -21.24 3.56
N SER A 170 18.94 -20.35 3.68
CA SER A 170 19.84 -19.97 2.59
C SER A 170 21.16 -19.45 3.14
N PRO A 171 22.25 -19.42 2.33
CA PRO A 171 23.50 -18.79 2.72
C PRO A 171 23.31 -17.33 3.16
N LYS A 172 22.46 -16.56 2.49
CA LYS A 172 22.20 -15.18 2.86
C LYS A 172 21.47 -15.04 4.20
N ILE A 173 20.53 -15.93 4.51
CA ILE A 173 19.87 -16.00 5.83
C ILE A 173 20.91 -16.35 6.90
N HIS A 174 21.78 -17.34 6.65
CA HIS A 174 22.88 -17.70 7.53
C HIS A 174 23.74 -16.48 7.87
N ASP A 175 24.28 -15.79 6.86
CA ASP A 175 25.16 -14.63 7.05
C ASP A 175 24.46 -13.49 7.80
N THR A 176 23.17 -13.28 7.52
CA THR A 176 22.35 -12.27 8.21
C THR A 176 22.17 -12.63 9.68
N LEU A 177 21.87 -13.88 10.01
CA LEU A 177 21.72 -14.34 11.38
C LEU A 177 23.05 -14.31 12.13
N GLU A 178 24.14 -14.73 11.50
CA GLU A 178 25.47 -14.73 12.09
C GLU A 178 25.92 -13.29 12.47
N SER A 179 25.76 -12.34 11.52
CA SER A 179 26.12 -10.94 11.75
C SER A 179 25.23 -10.24 12.79
N SER A 180 23.99 -10.66 12.94
CA SER A 180 23.02 -10.05 13.87
C SER A 180 22.89 -10.80 15.21
N ALA A 181 23.48 -11.98 15.37
CA ALA A 181 23.29 -12.83 16.53
C ALA A 181 23.59 -12.15 17.88
N ALA A 182 24.67 -11.38 17.96
CA ALA A 182 25.03 -10.64 19.18
C ALA A 182 24.00 -9.56 19.55
N LEU A 183 23.49 -8.84 18.55
CA LEU A 183 22.45 -7.82 18.75
C LEU A 183 21.11 -8.45 19.14
N LEU A 184 20.76 -9.58 18.53
CA LEU A 184 19.54 -10.33 18.83
C LEU A 184 19.57 -10.90 20.25
N ALA A 185 20.73 -11.46 20.67
CA ALA A 185 20.92 -11.97 22.03
C ALA A 185 20.72 -10.86 23.09
N GLN A 186 21.19 -9.63 22.85
CA GLN A 186 20.92 -8.49 23.75
C GLN A 186 19.42 -8.18 23.88
N LYS A 187 18.61 -8.54 22.87
CA LYS A 187 17.15 -8.39 22.86
C LYS A 187 16.42 -9.64 23.36
N GLY A 188 17.14 -10.63 23.88
CA GLY A 188 16.57 -11.88 24.38
C GLY A 188 16.16 -12.88 23.29
N ILE A 189 16.65 -12.69 22.05
CA ILE A 189 16.36 -13.60 20.92
C ILE A 189 17.63 -14.40 20.63
N THR A 190 17.57 -15.70 20.89
CA THR A 190 18.64 -16.62 20.50
C THR A 190 18.37 -17.15 19.09
N VAL A 191 19.37 -17.08 18.21
CA VAL A 191 19.31 -17.59 16.85
C VAL A 191 20.51 -18.50 16.57
N ASP A 192 20.27 -19.52 15.73
CA ASP A 192 21.29 -20.40 15.18
C ASP A 192 21.34 -20.19 13.66
N PRO A 193 22.45 -19.68 13.10
CA PRO A 193 22.59 -19.47 11.66
C PRO A 193 22.43 -20.74 10.82
N ASN A 194 22.72 -21.92 11.40
CA ASN A 194 22.64 -23.20 10.70
C ASN A 194 21.24 -23.83 10.72
N THR A 195 20.30 -23.25 11.47
CA THR A 195 18.94 -23.77 11.58
C THR A 195 17.98 -22.93 10.70
N ALA A 196 17.07 -23.63 10.01
CA ALA A 196 16.06 -23.00 9.16
C ALA A 196 15.15 -22.04 9.94
N VAL A 197 14.54 -21.07 9.23
CA VAL A 197 13.74 -20.01 9.80
C VAL A 197 12.28 -20.08 9.35
N HIS A 198 11.38 -19.40 10.08
CA HIS A 198 10.01 -19.20 9.65
C HIS A 198 9.93 -18.32 8.39
N PRO A 199 9.28 -18.78 7.31
CA PRO A 199 9.06 -18.00 6.07
C PRO A 199 7.92 -16.99 6.27
N THR A 200 8.16 -15.96 7.04
CA THR A 200 7.11 -14.98 7.38
C THR A 200 6.51 -14.30 6.16
N PHE A 201 7.30 -14.13 5.06
CA PHE A 201 6.79 -13.64 3.78
C PHE A 201 5.60 -14.45 3.26
N LEU A 202 5.66 -15.80 3.41
CA LEU A 202 4.61 -16.70 2.96
C LEU A 202 3.38 -16.59 3.85
N TYR A 203 3.57 -16.54 5.16
CA TYR A 203 2.47 -16.37 6.13
C TYR A 203 1.70 -15.08 5.88
N GLU A 204 2.42 -13.96 5.75
CA GLU A 204 1.84 -12.65 5.47
C GLU A 204 1.15 -12.61 4.08
N SER A 205 1.76 -13.22 3.05
CA SER A 205 1.17 -13.30 1.72
C SER A 205 -0.16 -14.05 1.71
N VAL A 206 -0.16 -15.26 2.28
CA VAL A 206 -1.38 -16.11 2.36
C VAL A 206 -2.47 -15.39 3.15
N TRP A 207 -2.14 -14.82 4.31
CA TRP A 207 -3.10 -14.08 5.11
C TRP A 207 -3.70 -12.86 4.40
N CYS A 208 -2.86 -12.05 3.74
CA CYS A 208 -3.33 -10.89 2.98
C CYS A 208 -4.27 -11.31 1.83
N LEU A 209 -3.93 -12.37 1.09
CA LEU A 209 -4.76 -12.85 -0.01
C LEU A 209 -6.08 -13.47 0.48
N LEU A 210 -6.07 -14.23 1.58
CA LEU A 210 -7.29 -14.74 2.21
C LEU A 210 -8.15 -13.60 2.75
N SER A 211 -7.55 -12.61 3.42
CA SER A 211 -8.25 -11.42 3.91
C SER A 211 -8.85 -10.62 2.75
N PHE A 212 -8.14 -10.51 1.62
CA PHE A 212 -8.68 -9.91 0.41
C PHE A 212 -9.93 -10.66 -0.08
N LEU A 213 -9.90 -11.98 -0.16
CA LEU A 213 -11.05 -12.78 -0.60
C LEU A 213 -12.25 -12.58 0.33
N VAL A 214 -12.03 -12.65 1.64
CA VAL A 214 -13.09 -12.41 2.63
C VAL A 214 -13.68 -11.01 2.48
N LEU A 215 -12.84 -9.98 2.45
CA LEU A 215 -13.31 -8.60 2.32
C LEU A 215 -13.91 -8.31 0.94
N HIS A 216 -13.45 -8.98 -0.12
CA HIS A 216 -14.08 -8.91 -1.43
C HIS A 216 -15.52 -9.44 -1.41
N ILE A 217 -15.77 -10.54 -0.71
CA ILE A 217 -17.11 -11.09 -0.51
C ILE A 217 -17.96 -10.11 0.32
N VAL A 218 -17.42 -9.63 1.44
CA VAL A 218 -18.12 -8.68 2.31
C VAL A 218 -18.49 -7.40 1.56
N VAL A 219 -17.57 -6.80 0.83
CA VAL A 219 -17.81 -5.56 0.09
C VAL A 219 -18.78 -5.73 -1.07
N THR A 220 -18.89 -6.93 -1.59
CA THR A 220 -19.75 -7.19 -2.75
C THR A 220 -21.18 -7.51 -2.33
N TYR A 221 -21.37 -8.24 -1.24
CA TYR A 221 -22.69 -8.79 -0.87
C TYR A 221 -23.20 -8.31 0.49
N PHE A 222 -22.32 -7.86 1.40
CA PHE A 222 -22.68 -7.65 2.80
C PHE A 222 -22.35 -6.27 3.34
N ARG A 223 -21.74 -5.37 2.54
CA ARG A 223 -21.38 -4.02 2.97
C ARG A 223 -22.61 -3.25 3.47
N LYS A 224 -22.50 -2.65 4.66
CA LYS A 224 -23.59 -1.94 5.35
C LYS A 224 -23.41 -0.43 5.38
N PHE A 225 -22.15 0.04 5.44
CA PHE A 225 -21.82 1.46 5.52
C PHE A 225 -20.46 1.78 4.91
N LYS A 226 -20.21 3.06 4.63
CA LYS A 226 -18.91 3.54 4.14
C LYS A 226 -17.87 3.47 5.25
N GLY A 227 -16.67 3.00 4.96
CA GLY A 227 -15.59 2.80 5.92
C GLY A 227 -15.62 1.43 6.62
N GLU A 228 -16.62 0.58 6.33
CA GLU A 228 -16.73 -0.76 6.94
C GLU A 228 -15.55 -1.65 6.58
N ILE A 229 -15.16 -1.67 5.31
CA ILE A 229 -14.08 -2.53 4.81
C ILE A 229 -12.73 -2.07 5.35
N PHE A 230 -12.53 -0.76 5.46
CA PHE A 230 -11.32 -0.19 6.06
C PHE A 230 -11.15 -0.61 7.54
N MET A 231 -12.24 -0.59 8.31
CA MET A 231 -12.20 -1.06 9.71
C MET A 231 -11.89 -2.56 9.79
N LEU A 232 -12.55 -3.37 8.96
CA LEU A 232 -12.29 -4.82 8.92
C LEU A 232 -10.86 -5.14 8.44
N TYR A 233 -10.33 -4.37 7.48
CA TYR A 233 -8.92 -4.45 7.09
C TYR A 233 -8.00 -4.16 8.27
N GLY A 234 -8.27 -3.09 9.03
CA GLY A 234 -7.50 -2.76 10.23
C GLY A 234 -7.46 -3.90 11.25
N VAL A 235 -8.58 -4.60 11.43
CA VAL A 235 -8.67 -5.78 12.31
C VAL A 235 -7.86 -6.95 11.75
N LEU A 236 -8.09 -7.32 10.49
CA LEU A 236 -7.49 -8.53 9.90
C LEU A 236 -5.98 -8.38 9.73
N TYR A 237 -5.54 -7.25 9.13
CA TYR A 237 -4.12 -6.98 8.93
C TYR A 237 -3.40 -6.71 10.25
N GLY A 238 -4.02 -5.96 11.17
CA GLY A 238 -3.43 -5.69 12.48
C GLY A 238 -3.26 -6.96 13.32
N ALA A 239 -4.24 -7.87 13.29
CA ALA A 239 -4.16 -9.15 14.01
C ALA A 239 -3.01 -10.03 13.47
N GLU A 240 -2.89 -10.13 12.17
CA GLU A 240 -1.79 -10.84 11.51
C GLU A 240 -0.44 -10.22 11.89
N ARG A 241 -0.33 -8.90 11.77
CA ARG A 241 0.91 -8.19 12.05
C ARG A 241 1.35 -8.35 13.51
N MET A 242 0.42 -8.43 14.46
CA MET A 242 0.75 -8.73 15.86
C MET A 242 1.42 -10.09 16.02
N VAL A 243 0.94 -11.10 15.29
CA VAL A 243 1.47 -12.48 15.36
C VAL A 243 2.81 -12.56 14.66
N VAL A 244 2.88 -12.12 13.41
CA VAL A 244 4.09 -12.24 12.57
C VAL A 244 5.23 -11.39 13.12
N GLU A 245 4.96 -10.16 13.59
CA GLU A 245 5.99 -9.32 14.22
C GLU A 245 6.61 -10.02 15.44
N GLY A 246 5.84 -10.83 16.15
CA GLY A 246 6.33 -11.66 17.26
C GLY A 246 7.42 -12.66 16.85
N MET A 247 7.42 -13.11 15.60
CA MET A 247 8.39 -14.08 15.06
C MET A 247 9.59 -13.42 14.37
N ARG A 248 9.50 -12.16 13.96
CA ARG A 248 10.54 -11.48 13.15
C ARG A 248 11.80 -11.19 13.95
N THR A 249 12.94 -11.29 13.27
CA THR A 249 14.27 -10.98 13.83
C THR A 249 14.68 -9.52 13.64
N ASP A 250 14.09 -8.82 12.66
CA ASP A 250 14.42 -7.44 12.27
C ASP A 250 13.46 -6.38 12.86
N SER A 251 12.76 -6.69 13.94
CA SER A 251 11.78 -5.81 14.58
C SER A 251 12.43 -4.58 15.22
N LEU A 252 11.74 -3.42 15.11
CA LEU A 252 12.08 -2.20 15.84
C LEU A 252 11.48 -2.25 17.25
N TYR A 253 12.28 -1.84 18.26
CA TYR A 253 11.89 -1.84 19.67
C TYR A 253 11.77 -0.41 20.20
N ILE A 254 10.93 -0.20 21.21
CA ILE A 254 10.78 1.10 21.87
C ILE A 254 11.93 1.28 22.88
N GLY A 255 12.91 2.09 22.54
CA GLY A 255 14.07 2.35 23.40
C GLY A 255 14.77 1.06 23.84
N SER A 256 14.99 0.89 25.14
CA SER A 256 15.59 -0.29 25.75
C SER A 256 14.58 -1.37 26.16
N THR A 257 13.29 -1.24 25.76
CA THR A 257 12.24 -2.19 26.13
C THR A 257 12.23 -3.40 25.21
N THR A 258 11.49 -4.45 25.60
CA THR A 258 11.21 -5.62 24.74
C THR A 258 9.96 -5.43 23.88
N ILE A 259 9.33 -4.24 23.91
CA ILE A 259 8.09 -3.95 23.18
C ILE A 259 8.43 -3.58 21.74
N ARG A 260 7.90 -4.33 20.79
CA ARG A 260 8.06 -4.08 19.36
C ARG A 260 7.08 -3.00 18.89
N VAL A 261 7.59 -1.94 18.25
CA VAL A 261 6.80 -0.79 17.80
C VAL A 261 5.62 -1.21 16.93
N SER A 262 5.88 -2.03 15.91
CA SER A 262 4.84 -2.49 14.97
C SER A 262 3.78 -3.35 15.66
N GLN A 263 4.16 -4.15 16.65
CA GLN A 263 3.23 -5.00 17.39
C GLN A 263 2.28 -4.17 18.25
N LEU A 264 2.82 -3.18 18.99
CA LEU A 264 2.01 -2.27 19.80
C LEU A 264 1.05 -1.44 18.91
N LEU A 265 1.57 -0.87 17.82
CA LEU A 265 0.76 -0.09 16.88
C LEU A 265 -0.38 -0.94 16.29
N SER A 266 -0.08 -2.19 15.92
CA SER A 266 -1.08 -3.13 15.39
C SER A 266 -2.15 -3.46 16.42
N ALA A 267 -1.78 -3.68 17.69
CA ALA A 267 -2.73 -3.89 18.78
C ALA A 267 -3.68 -2.70 18.94
N ILE A 268 -3.15 -1.48 18.93
CA ILE A 268 -3.95 -0.26 19.01
C ILE A 268 -4.91 -0.17 17.81
N ILE A 269 -4.42 -0.41 16.59
CA ILE A 269 -5.25 -0.38 15.38
C ILE A 269 -6.38 -1.39 15.46
N VAL A 270 -6.12 -2.63 15.89
CA VAL A 270 -7.15 -3.67 16.05
C VAL A 270 -8.22 -3.23 17.04
N VAL A 271 -7.83 -2.75 18.22
CA VAL A 271 -8.79 -2.31 19.25
C VAL A 271 -9.63 -1.15 18.74
N VAL A 272 -9.00 -0.11 18.18
CA VAL A 272 -9.69 1.08 17.65
C VAL A 272 -10.64 0.69 16.52
N ALA A 273 -10.18 -0.12 15.57
CA ALA A 273 -10.99 -0.56 14.44
C ALA A 273 -12.20 -1.40 14.89
N LEU A 274 -12.02 -2.32 15.83
CA LEU A 274 -13.11 -3.11 16.41
C LEU A 274 -14.15 -2.24 17.15
N VAL A 275 -13.69 -1.30 17.98
CA VAL A 275 -14.57 -0.39 18.71
C VAL A 275 -15.44 0.41 17.75
N PHE A 276 -14.82 1.03 16.72
CA PHE A 276 -15.56 1.80 15.73
C PHE A 276 -16.48 0.91 14.88
N PHE A 277 -16.03 -0.27 14.47
CA PHE A 277 -16.85 -1.22 13.72
C PHE A 277 -18.10 -1.62 14.50
N ILE A 278 -17.94 -2.05 15.76
CA ILE A 278 -19.06 -2.44 16.63
C ILE A 278 -20.00 -1.26 16.87
N TYR A 279 -19.45 -0.07 17.12
CA TYR A 279 -20.25 1.15 17.32
C TYR A 279 -21.11 1.48 16.10
N PHE A 280 -20.51 1.55 14.90
CA PHE A 280 -21.27 1.90 13.68
C PHE A 280 -22.20 0.78 13.23
N MET A 281 -21.83 -0.49 13.42
CA MET A 281 -22.71 -1.61 13.17
C MET A 281 -23.95 -1.57 14.08
N THR A 282 -23.77 -1.20 15.36
CA THR A 282 -24.88 -1.02 16.30
C THR A 282 -25.79 0.15 15.88
N LYS A 283 -25.19 1.27 15.42
CA LYS A 283 -25.97 2.42 14.90
C LYS A 283 -26.73 2.04 13.63
N TYR A 284 -26.10 1.28 12.72
CA TYR A 284 -26.77 0.76 11.53
C TYR A 284 -27.99 -0.09 11.88
N LYS A 285 -27.83 -1.08 12.77
CA LYS A 285 -28.94 -1.96 13.22
C LYS A 285 -30.09 -1.19 13.87
N LYS A 286 -29.81 -0.06 14.51
CA LYS A 286 -30.82 0.82 15.15
C LYS A 286 -31.42 1.87 14.17
N GLY A 287 -31.05 1.87 12.89
CA GLY A 287 -31.47 2.88 11.91
C GLY A 287 -30.96 4.30 12.22
N LYS A 288 -29.91 4.44 13.03
CA LYS A 288 -29.34 5.73 13.49
C LYS A 288 -27.95 6.01 12.91
N LEU A 289 -27.63 5.40 11.75
CA LEU A 289 -26.34 5.61 11.12
C LEU A 289 -26.23 7.05 10.59
N PRO A 290 -25.13 7.78 10.84
CA PRO A 290 -24.91 9.12 10.29
C PRO A 290 -24.98 9.12 8.76
N LYS A 291 -25.59 10.17 8.17
CA LYS A 291 -25.75 10.30 6.70
C LYS A 291 -24.42 10.14 5.94
N ALA A 292 -23.32 10.68 6.45
CA ALA A 292 -22.01 10.58 5.82
C ALA A 292 -21.49 9.12 5.66
N LEU A 293 -21.98 8.21 6.50
CA LEU A 293 -21.60 6.79 6.49
C LEU A 293 -22.59 5.92 5.71
N GLN A 294 -23.77 6.44 5.33
CA GLN A 294 -24.73 5.67 4.54
C GLN A 294 -24.19 5.40 3.14
N LEU A 295 -24.52 4.24 2.60
CA LEU A 295 -24.14 3.89 1.23
C LEU A 295 -24.82 4.83 0.26
N ASP A 296 -24.15 5.10 -0.86
CA ASP A 296 -24.69 5.92 -1.92
C ASP A 296 -25.79 5.15 -2.67
N ASP A 297 -26.83 5.86 -3.08
CA ASP A 297 -27.79 5.37 -4.06
C ASP A 297 -27.11 5.41 -5.44
N LEU A 298 -26.78 4.23 -5.96
CA LEU A 298 -26.02 4.08 -7.21
C LEU A 298 -26.82 4.53 -8.43
N ASP A 299 -28.14 4.40 -8.39
CA ASP A 299 -29.02 4.82 -9.50
C ASP A 299 -29.10 6.34 -9.55
N ALA A 300 -29.30 6.99 -8.40
CA ALA A 300 -29.27 8.45 -8.29
C ALA A 300 -27.91 9.03 -8.68
N LEU A 301 -26.81 8.37 -8.33
CA LEU A 301 -25.47 8.79 -8.75
C LEU A 301 -25.26 8.63 -10.26
N GLU A 302 -25.80 7.59 -10.87
CA GLU A 302 -25.70 7.39 -12.32
C GLU A 302 -26.45 8.48 -13.09
N GLU A 303 -27.65 8.85 -12.65
CA GLU A 303 -28.41 9.95 -13.23
C GLU A 303 -27.69 11.29 -13.08
N ALA A 304 -27.17 11.58 -11.88
CA ALA A 304 -26.39 12.78 -11.64
C ALA A 304 -25.14 12.87 -12.52
N ASN A 305 -24.42 11.76 -12.69
CA ASN A 305 -23.23 11.69 -13.55
C ASN A 305 -23.58 11.87 -15.04
N LYS A 306 -24.69 11.30 -15.51
CA LYS A 306 -25.18 11.51 -16.90
C LYS A 306 -25.50 12.98 -17.14
N LYS A 307 -26.20 13.62 -16.19
CA LYS A 307 -26.56 15.03 -16.28
C LYS A 307 -25.33 15.95 -16.29
N ALA A 308 -24.38 15.71 -15.38
CA ALA A 308 -23.13 16.48 -15.33
C ALA A 308 -22.29 16.36 -16.61
N LYS A 309 -22.22 15.16 -17.20
CA LYS A 309 -21.52 14.95 -18.48
C LYS A 309 -22.22 15.66 -19.65
N ALA A 310 -23.55 15.69 -19.67
CA ALA A 310 -24.30 16.41 -20.68
C ALA A 310 -24.09 17.92 -20.59
N GLU A 311 -24.11 18.48 -19.37
CA GLU A 311 -23.85 19.89 -19.11
C GLU A 311 -22.42 20.29 -19.52
N GLN A 312 -21.42 19.47 -19.16
CA GLN A 312 -20.02 19.70 -19.53
C GLN A 312 -19.82 19.68 -21.06
N LYS A 313 -20.49 18.74 -21.74
CA LYS A 313 -20.43 18.68 -23.21
C LYS A 313 -21.06 19.91 -23.87
N ALA A 314 -22.20 20.36 -23.37
CA ALA A 314 -22.88 21.57 -23.85
C ALA A 314 -22.02 22.83 -23.66
N GLU A 315 -21.39 22.98 -22.49
CA GLU A 315 -20.47 24.09 -22.21
C GLU A 315 -19.24 24.08 -23.14
N LEU A 316 -18.70 22.90 -23.41
CA LEU A 316 -17.56 22.76 -24.33
C LEU A 316 -17.92 23.11 -25.77
N GLU A 317 -19.11 22.72 -26.23
CA GLU A 317 -19.64 23.09 -27.55
C GLU A 317 -19.88 24.58 -27.66
N GLU A 318 -20.42 25.19 -26.64
CA GLU A 318 -20.62 26.64 -26.58
C GLU A 318 -19.29 27.42 -26.63
N LYS A 319 -18.29 26.99 -25.86
CA LYS A 319 -16.93 27.56 -25.90
C LYS A 319 -16.29 27.42 -27.29
N LYS A 320 -16.50 26.29 -27.99
CA LYS A 320 -16.04 26.11 -29.36
C LYS A 320 -16.74 27.06 -30.33
N ARG A 321 -18.06 27.24 -30.18
CA ARG A 321 -18.86 28.14 -31.00
C ARG A 321 -18.42 29.60 -30.85
N GLN A 322 -18.22 30.04 -29.59
CA GLN A 322 -17.72 31.39 -29.30
C GLN A 322 -16.30 31.63 -29.87
N LYS A 323 -15.40 30.64 -29.81
CA LYS A 323 -14.07 30.73 -30.42
C LYS A 323 -14.15 30.82 -31.95
N ALA A 324 -15.07 30.12 -32.60
CA ALA A 324 -15.29 30.17 -34.04
C ALA A 324 -15.82 31.53 -34.47
N LEU A 325 -16.80 32.09 -33.76
CA LEU A 325 -17.35 33.43 -34.00
C LEU A 325 -16.25 34.51 -33.90
N LYS A 326 -15.45 34.48 -32.83
CA LYS A 326 -14.30 35.42 -32.68
C LYS A 326 -13.26 35.31 -33.78
N LYS A 327 -13.03 34.09 -34.34
CA LYS A 327 -12.15 33.91 -35.48
C LYS A 327 -12.73 34.51 -36.78
N GLN A 328 -14.03 34.37 -36.94
CA GLN A 328 -14.72 34.90 -38.13
C GLN A 328 -14.74 36.44 -38.14
N GLU A 329 -15.08 37.05 -36.98
CA GLU A 329 -15.02 38.51 -36.80
C GLU A 329 -13.61 39.09 -37.08
N LYS A 330 -12.55 38.38 -36.66
CA LYS A 330 -11.16 38.80 -36.98
C LYS A 330 -10.82 38.68 -38.44
N LYS A 331 -11.36 37.68 -39.15
CA LYS A 331 -11.16 37.55 -40.63
C LYS A 331 -11.91 38.67 -41.37
N ASP A 332 -13.14 38.95 -40.98
CA ASP A 332 -13.96 39.99 -41.63
C ASP A 332 -13.37 41.40 -41.43
N LYS A 333 -12.78 41.68 -40.28
CA LYS A 333 -12.04 42.93 -40.03
C LYS A 333 -10.77 43.05 -40.87
N ARG A 334 -10.06 41.95 -41.12
CA ARG A 334 -8.85 41.93 -41.99
C ARG A 334 -9.18 42.12 -43.46
N ASN A 335 -10.35 41.67 -43.93
CA ASN A 335 -10.76 41.79 -45.33
C ASN A 335 -11.37 43.15 -45.63
N LYS A 336 -11.62 43.99 -44.61
CA LYS A 336 -12.13 45.37 -44.75
C LYS A 336 -11.05 46.47 -44.69
N GLN A 337 -9.81 46.08 -44.42
CA GLN A 337 -8.60 46.91 -44.52
C GLN A 337 -7.84 46.58 -45.77
#